data_17cce5f201c48fbb5792a9e0ae5219c3
#
_entry.id   17cce5f201c48fbb5792a9e0ae5219c3
#
_cell.length_a   1.000
_cell.length_b   1.000
_cell.length_c   1.000
_cell.angle_alpha   90.00
_cell.angle_beta   90.00
_cell.angle_gamma   90.00
#
_symmetry.space_group_name_H-M   'P 1'
#
loop_
_entity.id
_entity.type
_entity.pdbx_description
1 polymer ?
#
loop_
_entity_poly.entity_id
_entity_poly.type
_entity_poly.pdbx_seq_one_letter_code
_entity_poly.pdbx_strand_id
1 'polypeptide(L)'
;MVETDVLLDAFTRVYESLHRTLADITAAELIQEPHPPIGWLAWRLSRVMDSNVARLAGREQLWIGDGWAARFGMAPEPADFGRSATHTREQVRVFRASPELLLAYHDATYERMKTYLETLTAEDLARQLDEPQYQPLPTVAVRLVSVLETAMTNEGQITYLKAYHRLGGWFPSEAKDPASFR
;
A
#
# COMPACT_ATOMS: atom_id res chain seq x y z
N MET A 1 23.54 -10.02 -4.79
CA MET A 1 22.22 -9.50 -4.44
C MET A 1 21.25 -10.61 -4.80
N VAL A 2 20.56 -11.13 -3.81
CA VAL A 2 19.56 -12.19 -4.02
C VAL A 2 18.30 -11.52 -4.55
N GLU A 3 17.48 -12.21 -5.35
CA GLU A 3 16.26 -11.62 -5.95
C GLU A 3 15.33 -11.03 -4.88
N THR A 4 15.28 -11.63 -3.69
CA THR A 4 14.51 -11.13 -2.54
C THR A 4 15.04 -9.82 -1.98
N ASP A 5 16.36 -9.55 -2.03
CA ASP A 5 16.93 -8.28 -1.58
C ASP A 5 16.44 -7.11 -2.44
N VAL A 6 16.29 -7.32 -3.75
CA VAL A 6 15.78 -6.30 -4.68
C VAL A 6 14.31 -5.99 -4.38
N LEU A 7 13.50 -7.02 -4.12
CA LEU A 7 12.10 -6.82 -3.74
C LEU A 7 11.99 -6.10 -2.39
N LEU A 8 12.80 -6.50 -1.41
CA LEU A 8 12.82 -5.87 -0.10
C LEU A 8 13.22 -4.38 -0.20
N ASP A 9 14.28 -4.06 -0.96
CA ASP A 9 14.67 -2.65 -1.19
C ASP A 9 13.52 -1.85 -1.82
N ALA A 10 12.83 -2.42 -2.81
CA ALA A 10 11.72 -1.74 -3.46
C ALA A 10 10.53 -1.51 -2.51
N PHE A 11 10.14 -2.49 -1.70
CA PHE A 11 9.09 -2.29 -0.68
C PHE A 11 9.53 -1.33 0.43
N THR A 12 10.80 -1.33 0.81
CA THR A 12 11.37 -0.38 1.77
C THR A 12 11.26 1.06 1.26
N ARG A 13 11.52 1.30 -0.03
CA ARG A 13 11.34 2.63 -0.64
C ARG A 13 9.89 3.10 -0.59
N VAL A 14 8.93 2.22 -0.84
CA VAL A 14 7.49 2.54 -0.71
C VAL A 14 7.16 2.89 0.74
N TYR A 15 7.64 2.07 1.70
CA TYR A 15 7.46 2.29 3.12
C TYR A 15 7.98 3.67 3.57
N GLU A 16 9.24 3.97 3.27
CA GLU A 16 9.86 5.24 3.61
C GLU A 16 9.17 6.44 2.94
N SER A 17 8.76 6.28 1.68
CA SER A 17 8.07 7.34 0.95
C SER A 17 6.70 7.65 1.54
N LEU A 18 5.92 6.62 1.90
CA LEU A 18 4.64 6.82 2.56
C LEU A 18 4.80 7.51 3.91
N HIS A 19 5.80 7.11 4.72
CA HIS A 19 6.11 7.76 5.98
C HIS A 19 6.45 9.24 5.80
N ARG A 20 7.34 9.58 4.88
CA ARG A 20 7.67 10.99 4.56
C ARG A 20 6.44 11.78 4.11
N THR A 21 5.59 11.16 3.29
CA THR A 21 4.42 11.83 2.74
C THR A 21 3.35 12.07 3.81
N LEU A 22 3.14 11.14 4.74
CA LEU A 22 2.13 11.28 5.78
C LEU A 22 2.63 11.96 7.06
N ALA A 23 3.94 12.23 7.23
CA ALA A 23 4.52 12.75 8.46
C ALA A 23 3.91 14.08 8.95
N ASP A 24 3.48 14.93 8.03
CA ASP A 24 2.95 16.25 8.33
C ASP A 24 1.56 16.49 7.70
N ILE A 25 0.88 15.40 7.30
CA ILE A 25 -0.44 15.49 6.68
C ILE A 25 -1.52 15.78 7.72
N THR A 26 -2.44 16.64 7.38
CA THR A 26 -3.58 16.96 8.25
C THR A 26 -4.78 16.04 7.98
N ALA A 27 -5.68 15.91 8.96
CA ALA A 27 -6.92 15.16 8.80
C ALA A 27 -7.79 15.71 7.65
N ALA A 28 -7.73 17.01 7.38
CA ALA A 28 -8.46 17.63 6.27
C ALA A 28 -7.88 17.19 4.91
N GLU A 29 -6.55 17.15 4.77
CA GLU A 29 -5.90 16.71 3.52
C GLU A 29 -6.15 15.23 3.23
N LEU A 30 -6.29 14.39 4.26
CA LEU A 30 -6.58 12.96 4.09
C LEU A 30 -7.92 12.67 3.40
N ILE A 31 -8.87 13.61 3.47
CA ILE A 31 -10.24 13.43 2.96
C ILE A 31 -10.57 14.38 1.81
N GLN A 32 -9.62 15.22 1.40
CA GLN A 32 -9.81 16.24 0.38
C GLN A 32 -9.99 15.62 -1.02
N GLU A 33 -10.88 16.21 -1.81
CA GLU A 33 -11.03 15.87 -3.23
C GLU A 33 -9.80 16.26 -4.05
N PRO A 34 -9.48 15.58 -5.17
CA PRO A 34 -10.33 14.61 -5.86
C PRO A 34 -10.37 13.23 -5.20
N HIS A 35 -11.37 12.42 -5.54
CA HIS A 35 -11.50 11.04 -5.08
C HIS A 35 -10.79 10.06 -6.03
N PRO A 36 -10.17 8.98 -5.50
CA PRO A 36 -10.08 8.58 -4.09
C PRO A 36 -9.13 9.49 -3.31
N PRO A 37 -9.47 9.83 -2.04
CA PRO A 37 -8.65 10.71 -1.21
C PRO A 37 -7.41 10.00 -0.67
N ILE A 38 -6.43 10.79 -0.22
CA ILE A 38 -5.13 10.30 0.29
C ILE A 38 -5.32 9.23 1.37
N GLY A 39 -6.21 9.45 2.34
CA GLY A 39 -6.42 8.49 3.44
C GLY A 39 -6.88 7.11 2.96
N TRP A 40 -7.79 7.07 1.99
CA TRP A 40 -8.26 5.80 1.42
C TRP A 40 -7.17 5.11 0.60
N LEU A 41 -6.38 5.85 -0.18
CA LEU A 41 -5.25 5.30 -0.94
C LEU A 41 -4.19 4.68 -0.03
N ALA A 42 -3.84 5.34 1.08
CA ALA A 42 -2.89 4.84 2.07
C ALA A 42 -3.40 3.57 2.76
N TRP A 43 -4.68 3.53 3.14
CA TRP A 43 -5.32 2.32 3.65
C TRP A 43 -5.29 1.19 2.61
N ARG A 44 -5.70 1.47 1.37
CA ARG A 44 -5.75 0.47 0.30
C ARG A 44 -4.37 -0.12 -0.01
N LEU A 45 -3.32 0.70 -0.02
CA LEU A 45 -1.94 0.25 -0.20
C LEU A 45 -1.61 -0.85 0.83
N SER A 46 -1.83 -0.59 2.11
CA SER A 46 -1.56 -1.53 3.21
C SER A 46 -2.46 -2.77 3.13
N ARG A 47 -3.75 -2.60 2.80
CA ARG A 47 -4.69 -3.73 2.63
C ARG A 47 -4.27 -4.70 1.52
N VAL A 48 -3.81 -4.18 0.38
CA VAL A 48 -3.34 -5.02 -0.73
C VAL A 48 -2.09 -5.80 -0.31
N MET A 49 -1.16 -5.16 0.40
CA MET A 49 0.02 -5.84 0.94
C MET A 49 -0.38 -6.95 1.91
N ASP A 50 -1.16 -6.63 2.95
CA ASP A 50 -1.60 -7.59 3.97
C ASP A 50 -2.32 -8.80 3.36
N SER A 51 -3.32 -8.58 2.51
CA SER A 51 -4.13 -9.65 1.93
C SER A 51 -3.31 -10.62 1.08
N ASN A 52 -2.38 -10.10 0.28
CA ASN A 52 -1.56 -10.93 -0.60
C ASN A 52 -0.46 -11.66 0.16
N VAL A 53 0.25 -10.99 1.08
CA VAL A 53 1.30 -11.64 1.87
C VAL A 53 0.71 -12.72 2.77
N ALA A 54 -0.41 -12.44 3.42
CA ALA A 54 -1.11 -13.44 4.25
C ALA A 54 -1.44 -14.69 3.43
N ARG A 55 -1.99 -14.53 2.22
CA ARG A 55 -2.30 -15.64 1.31
C ARG A 55 -1.05 -16.39 0.86
N LEU A 56 0.01 -15.70 0.45
CA LEU A 56 1.26 -16.33 0.02
C LEU A 56 1.95 -17.11 1.15
N ALA A 57 1.88 -16.58 2.37
CA ALA A 57 2.45 -17.20 3.57
C ALA A 57 1.54 -18.27 4.22
N GLY A 58 0.31 -18.47 3.72
CA GLY A 58 -0.68 -19.37 4.34
C GLY A 58 -1.09 -18.94 5.75
N ARG A 59 -1.16 -17.63 6.01
CA ARG A 59 -1.50 -17.07 7.32
C ARG A 59 -2.76 -16.19 7.25
N GLU A 60 -3.36 -15.96 8.41
CA GLU A 60 -4.45 -15.00 8.52
C GLU A 60 -3.95 -13.57 8.29
N GLN A 61 -4.79 -12.72 7.68
CA GLN A 61 -4.52 -11.31 7.49
C GLN A 61 -4.46 -10.57 8.83
N LEU A 62 -3.55 -9.61 8.97
CA LEU A 62 -3.52 -8.69 10.12
C LEU A 62 -4.85 -7.95 10.28
N TRP A 63 -5.49 -7.65 9.16
CA TRP A 63 -6.81 -7.03 9.10
C TRP A 63 -7.82 -7.70 10.02
N ILE A 64 -7.79 -9.03 10.08
CA ILE A 64 -8.71 -9.87 10.86
C ILE A 64 -8.04 -10.28 12.18
N GLY A 65 -6.92 -11.01 12.11
CA GLY A 65 -6.29 -11.66 13.27
C GLY A 65 -5.80 -10.68 14.33
N ASP A 66 -5.30 -9.50 13.92
CA ASP A 66 -4.80 -8.47 14.83
C ASP A 66 -5.83 -7.35 15.08
N GLY A 67 -7.07 -7.53 14.57
CA GLY A 67 -8.19 -6.63 14.82
C GLY A 67 -8.08 -5.25 14.16
N TRP A 68 -7.29 -5.12 13.07
CA TRP A 68 -7.17 -3.84 12.37
C TRP A 68 -8.49 -3.37 11.78
N ALA A 69 -9.35 -4.27 11.29
CA ALA A 69 -10.69 -3.91 10.83
C ALA A 69 -11.48 -3.10 11.87
N ALA A 70 -11.49 -3.58 13.11
CA ALA A 70 -12.18 -2.91 14.21
C ALA A 70 -11.58 -1.53 14.52
N ARG A 71 -10.25 -1.37 14.43
CA ARG A 71 -9.59 -0.07 14.65
C ARG A 71 -9.97 0.96 13.57
N PHE A 72 -10.22 0.50 12.35
CA PHE A 72 -10.72 1.35 11.25
C PHE A 72 -12.26 1.52 11.26
N GLY A 73 -12.97 0.88 12.20
CA GLY A 73 -14.44 0.89 12.22
C GLY A 73 -15.08 0.19 11.04
N MET A 74 -14.39 -0.79 10.44
CA MET A 74 -14.81 -1.52 9.25
C MET A 74 -15.09 -2.99 9.56
N ALA A 75 -15.86 -3.64 8.67
CA ALA A 75 -16.08 -5.08 8.77
C ALA A 75 -14.78 -5.87 8.52
N PRO A 76 -14.55 -7.02 9.21
CA PRO A 76 -13.38 -7.86 9.03
C PRO A 76 -13.47 -8.74 7.77
N GLU A 77 -13.78 -8.11 6.63
CA GLU A 77 -13.93 -8.83 5.36
C GLU A 77 -12.57 -9.10 4.70
N PRO A 78 -12.16 -10.36 4.54
CA PRO A 78 -10.84 -10.70 3.99
C PRO A 78 -10.68 -10.28 2.52
N ALA A 79 -11.77 -10.25 1.76
CA ALA A 79 -11.77 -9.84 0.36
C ALA A 79 -11.82 -8.34 0.15
N ASP A 80 -12.06 -7.56 1.20
CA ASP A 80 -12.12 -6.10 1.11
C ASP A 80 -10.73 -5.48 1.20
N PHE A 81 -10.17 -5.15 0.05
CA PHE A 81 -8.92 -4.42 -0.11
C PHE A 81 -9.06 -3.25 -1.10
N GLY A 82 -10.24 -2.64 -1.11
CA GLY A 82 -10.48 -1.42 -1.87
C GLY A 82 -10.48 -1.60 -3.38
N ARG A 83 -10.99 -2.71 -3.90
CA ARG A 83 -11.31 -2.82 -5.32
C ARG A 83 -12.61 -2.09 -5.63
N SER A 84 -12.75 -1.59 -6.85
CA SER A 84 -14.00 -0.97 -7.34
C SER A 84 -15.23 -1.88 -7.23
N ALA A 85 -15.03 -3.20 -7.17
CA ALA A 85 -16.08 -4.18 -6.93
C ALA A 85 -16.50 -4.29 -5.44
N THR A 86 -15.66 -3.83 -4.50
CA THR A 86 -15.92 -3.93 -3.06
C THR A 86 -16.24 -2.58 -2.41
N HIS A 87 -15.83 -1.46 -3.04
CA HIS A 87 -16.11 -0.12 -2.53
C HIS A 87 -16.88 0.72 -3.55
N THR A 88 -18.02 1.24 -3.15
CA THR A 88 -18.75 2.26 -3.89
C THR A 88 -18.05 3.62 -3.76
N ARG A 89 -18.36 4.55 -4.66
CA ARG A 89 -17.87 5.95 -4.54
C ARG A 89 -18.21 6.57 -3.20
N GLU A 90 -19.40 6.27 -2.66
CA GLU A 90 -19.83 6.78 -1.37
C GLU A 90 -18.99 6.21 -0.22
N GLN A 91 -18.70 4.91 -0.21
CA GLN A 91 -17.82 4.30 0.80
C GLN A 91 -16.43 4.91 0.78
N VAL A 92 -15.87 5.17 -0.41
CA VAL A 92 -14.58 5.88 -0.55
C VAL A 92 -14.67 7.31 0.00
N ARG A 93 -15.76 8.03 -0.30
CA ARG A 93 -15.97 9.42 0.14
C ARG A 93 -16.12 9.57 1.65
N VAL A 94 -16.75 8.59 2.31
CA VAL A 94 -16.97 8.63 3.77
C VAL A 94 -15.86 7.99 4.57
N PHE A 95 -14.84 7.41 3.91
CA PHE A 95 -13.70 6.80 4.61
C PHE A 95 -12.97 7.83 5.48
N ARG A 96 -12.69 7.46 6.72
CA ARG A 96 -11.99 8.30 7.70
C ARG A 96 -10.98 7.46 8.47
N ALA A 97 -9.77 7.99 8.59
CA ALA A 97 -8.71 7.43 9.43
C ALA A 97 -7.77 8.56 9.86
N SER A 98 -7.09 8.40 10.98
CA SER A 98 -6.01 9.33 11.33
C SER A 98 -4.69 8.96 10.64
N PRO A 99 -3.75 9.90 10.46
CA PRO A 99 -2.42 9.60 9.93
C PRO A 99 -1.71 8.50 10.73
N GLU A 100 -1.81 8.54 12.06
CA GLU A 100 -1.18 7.60 12.97
C GLU A 100 -1.74 6.18 12.78
N LEU A 101 -3.06 6.05 12.61
CA LEU A 101 -3.69 4.75 12.37
C LEU A 101 -3.27 4.16 11.02
N LEU A 102 -3.19 5.00 9.98
CA LEU A 102 -2.75 4.60 8.65
C LEU A 102 -1.29 4.12 8.68
N LEU A 103 -0.39 4.88 9.30
CA LEU A 103 1.02 4.53 9.45
C LEU A 103 1.20 3.28 10.29
N ALA A 104 0.52 3.15 11.44
CA ALA A 104 0.64 1.98 12.29
C ALA A 104 0.19 0.68 11.58
N TYR A 105 -0.85 0.74 10.76
CA TYR A 105 -1.25 -0.41 9.96
C TYR A 105 -0.23 -0.71 8.84
N HIS A 106 0.31 0.34 8.21
CA HIS A 106 1.35 0.18 7.20
C HIS A 106 2.62 -0.44 7.79
N ASP A 107 3.05 -0.01 8.98
CA ASP A 107 4.19 -0.58 9.70
C ASP A 107 4.00 -2.09 9.92
N ALA A 108 2.83 -2.48 10.44
CA ALA A 108 2.53 -3.89 10.70
C ALA A 108 2.54 -4.72 9.40
N THR A 109 2.01 -4.18 8.31
CA THR A 109 2.00 -4.88 7.00
C THR A 109 3.39 -4.95 6.38
N TYR A 110 4.20 -3.90 6.51
CA TYR A 110 5.58 -3.88 6.03
C TYR A 110 6.45 -4.87 6.78
N GLU A 111 6.39 -4.92 8.12
CA GLU A 111 7.16 -5.89 8.92
C GLU A 111 6.79 -7.34 8.57
N ARG A 112 5.52 -7.62 8.32
CA ARG A 112 5.09 -8.94 7.85
C ARG A 112 5.62 -9.26 6.46
N MET A 113 5.59 -8.29 5.53
CA MET A 113 6.15 -8.43 4.18
C MET A 113 7.66 -8.72 4.24
N LYS A 114 8.40 -7.91 5.00
CA LYS A 114 9.84 -8.07 5.22
C LYS A 114 10.17 -9.46 5.74
N THR A 115 9.54 -9.87 6.84
CA THR A 115 9.73 -11.20 7.42
C THR A 115 9.44 -12.31 6.41
N TYR A 116 8.38 -12.16 5.59
CA TYR A 116 8.06 -13.14 4.56
C TYR A 116 9.14 -13.21 3.48
N LEU A 117 9.59 -12.07 2.95
CA LEU A 117 10.65 -12.02 1.92
C LEU A 117 11.96 -12.63 2.41
N GLU A 118 12.33 -12.43 3.67
CA GLU A 118 13.53 -12.99 4.29
C GLU A 118 13.51 -14.53 4.38
N THR A 119 12.34 -15.16 4.30
CA THR A 119 12.18 -16.62 4.33
C THR A 119 12.22 -17.27 2.95
N LEU A 120 12.11 -16.50 1.87
CA LEU A 120 11.94 -17.04 0.52
C LEU A 120 13.29 -17.44 -0.12
N THR A 121 13.26 -18.61 -0.74
CA THR A 121 14.33 -19.09 -1.64
C THR A 121 13.98 -18.77 -3.10
N ALA A 122 14.94 -18.97 -4.02
CA ALA A 122 14.68 -18.87 -5.46
C ALA A 122 13.63 -19.88 -5.94
N GLU A 123 13.58 -21.08 -5.33
CA GLU A 123 12.56 -22.08 -5.62
C GLU A 123 11.17 -21.64 -5.18
N ASP A 124 11.06 -21.03 -3.99
CA ASP A 124 9.81 -20.45 -3.51
C ASP A 124 9.30 -19.36 -4.45
N LEU A 125 10.17 -18.48 -4.92
CA LEU A 125 9.83 -17.43 -5.88
C LEU A 125 9.31 -17.98 -7.21
N ALA A 126 9.85 -19.10 -7.68
CA ALA A 126 9.45 -19.77 -8.91
C ALA A 126 8.19 -20.63 -8.77
N ARG A 127 7.75 -20.92 -7.54
CA ARG A 127 6.57 -21.75 -7.26
C ARG A 127 5.30 -21.14 -7.87
N GLN A 128 4.60 -21.92 -8.69
CA GLN A 128 3.32 -21.53 -9.29
C GLN A 128 2.20 -21.46 -8.24
N LEU A 129 1.32 -20.50 -8.42
CA LEU A 129 0.12 -20.32 -7.59
C LEU A 129 -1.08 -21.00 -8.27
N ASP A 130 -1.97 -21.59 -7.47
CA ASP A 130 -3.25 -22.13 -7.93
C ASP A 130 -4.24 -20.99 -8.17
N GLU A 131 -4.09 -20.32 -9.29
CA GLU A 131 -4.93 -19.19 -9.72
C GLU A 131 -5.37 -19.39 -11.18
N PRO A 132 -6.27 -20.34 -11.45
CA PRO A 132 -6.64 -20.79 -12.80
C PRO A 132 -7.28 -19.70 -13.67
N GLN A 133 -7.72 -18.58 -13.07
CA GLN A 133 -8.24 -17.43 -13.80
C GLN A 133 -7.15 -16.66 -14.58
N TYR A 134 -5.85 -16.95 -14.35
CA TYR A 134 -4.72 -16.36 -15.09
C TYR A 134 -4.04 -17.42 -15.97
N GLN A 135 -3.63 -17.00 -17.18
CA GLN A 135 -2.85 -17.82 -18.11
C GLN A 135 -1.71 -17.00 -18.70
N PRO A 136 -0.44 -17.39 -18.48
CA PRO A 136 0.03 -18.52 -17.66
C PRO A 136 -0.27 -18.34 -16.17
N LEU A 137 -0.21 -19.45 -15.40
CA LEU A 137 -0.34 -19.38 -13.95
C LEU A 137 0.75 -18.48 -13.36
N PRO A 138 0.42 -17.54 -12.47
CA PRO A 138 1.42 -16.67 -11.86
C PRO A 138 2.30 -17.45 -10.87
N THR A 139 3.55 -17.03 -10.74
CA THR A 139 4.44 -17.48 -9.67
C THR A 139 4.32 -16.57 -8.45
N VAL A 140 4.93 -16.99 -7.33
CA VAL A 140 5.09 -16.14 -6.13
C VAL A 140 5.78 -14.83 -6.50
N ALA A 141 6.86 -14.88 -7.30
CA ALA A 141 7.56 -13.67 -7.75
C ALA A 141 6.64 -12.73 -8.54
N VAL A 142 5.87 -13.25 -9.51
CA VAL A 142 4.91 -12.46 -10.28
C VAL A 142 3.87 -11.82 -9.39
N ARG A 143 3.38 -12.53 -8.37
CA ARG A 143 2.41 -11.99 -7.41
C ARG A 143 3.03 -10.87 -6.56
N LEU A 144 4.27 -11.05 -6.09
CA LEU A 144 4.98 -10.01 -5.32
C LEU A 144 5.22 -8.74 -6.16
N VAL A 145 5.59 -8.90 -7.44
CA VAL A 145 5.72 -7.76 -8.37
C VAL A 145 4.37 -7.05 -8.57
N SER A 146 3.25 -7.77 -8.69
CA SER A 146 1.91 -7.17 -8.79
C SER A 146 1.52 -6.39 -7.52
N VAL A 147 1.91 -6.89 -6.34
CA VAL A 147 1.70 -6.18 -5.07
C VAL A 147 2.53 -4.91 -5.01
N LEU A 148 3.80 -5.00 -5.39
CA LEU A 148 4.72 -3.86 -5.46
C LEU A 148 4.22 -2.79 -6.44
N GLU A 149 3.79 -3.18 -7.63
CA GLU A 149 3.21 -2.26 -8.63
C GLU A 149 2.03 -1.51 -8.04
N THR A 150 1.11 -2.22 -7.40
CA THR A 150 -0.06 -1.60 -6.76
C THR A 150 0.36 -0.66 -5.62
N ALA A 151 1.37 -1.03 -4.81
CA ALA A 151 1.87 -0.21 -3.72
C ALA A 151 2.51 1.09 -4.25
N MET A 152 3.39 0.99 -5.26
CA MET A 152 4.03 2.14 -5.91
C MET A 152 3.00 3.07 -6.58
N THR A 153 1.99 2.49 -7.24
CA THR A 153 0.92 3.28 -7.88
C THR A 153 0.13 4.09 -6.85
N ASN A 154 -0.30 3.47 -5.75
CA ASN A 154 -1.03 4.20 -4.70
C ASN A 154 -0.14 5.25 -4.02
N GLU A 155 1.12 4.92 -3.73
CA GLU A 155 2.08 5.87 -3.14
C GLU A 155 2.30 7.08 -4.05
N GLY A 156 2.52 6.86 -5.34
CA GLY A 156 2.67 7.95 -6.32
C GLY A 156 1.42 8.83 -6.40
N GLN A 157 0.21 8.26 -6.34
CA GLN A 157 -1.03 9.02 -6.28
C GLN A 157 -1.13 9.85 -4.99
N ILE A 158 -0.76 9.29 -3.84
CA ILE A 158 -0.75 9.99 -2.55
C ILE A 158 0.20 11.19 -2.60
N THR A 159 1.42 10.98 -3.05
CA THR A 159 2.45 12.02 -3.17
C THR A 159 2.01 13.12 -4.14
N TYR A 160 1.45 12.74 -5.29
CA TYR A 160 0.90 13.69 -6.26
C TYR A 160 -0.24 14.51 -5.67
N LEU A 161 -1.23 13.89 -5.01
CA LEU A 161 -2.37 14.58 -4.42
C LEU A 161 -1.92 15.55 -3.32
N LYS A 162 -0.99 15.15 -2.44
CA LYS A 162 -0.44 16.05 -1.43
C LYS A 162 0.21 17.29 -2.05
N ALA A 163 1.04 17.10 -3.08
CA ALA A 163 1.65 18.20 -3.80
C ALA A 163 0.60 19.08 -4.49
N TYR A 164 -0.39 18.48 -5.11
CA TYR A 164 -1.49 19.19 -5.76
C TYR A 164 -2.28 20.06 -4.77
N HIS A 165 -2.62 19.54 -3.60
CA HIS A 165 -3.35 20.27 -2.57
C HIS A 165 -2.57 21.45 -1.99
N ARG A 166 -1.26 21.29 -1.82
CA ARG A 166 -0.40 22.31 -1.19
C ARG A 166 0.17 23.33 -2.15
N LEU A 167 0.48 22.91 -3.36
CA LEU A 167 1.27 23.68 -4.31
C LEU A 167 0.52 24.00 -5.61
N GLY A 168 -0.70 23.49 -5.78
CA GLY A 168 -1.45 23.64 -7.02
C GLY A 168 -0.92 22.76 -8.17
N GLY A 169 -0.01 21.82 -7.89
CA GLY A 169 0.54 20.88 -8.85
C GLY A 169 1.85 20.25 -8.40
N TRP A 170 2.32 19.29 -9.20
CA TRP A 170 3.55 18.53 -8.91
C TRP A 170 4.81 19.42 -8.87
N PHE A 171 4.88 20.38 -9.78
CA PHE A 171 5.98 21.33 -9.82
C PHE A 171 5.54 22.64 -9.16
N PRO A 172 6.18 23.06 -8.05
CA PRO A 172 5.97 24.42 -7.55
C PRO A 172 6.37 25.41 -8.66
N SER A 173 5.51 26.37 -8.90
CA SER A 173 5.75 27.44 -9.91
C SER A 173 7.00 28.29 -9.63
N GLU A 174 7.62 28.10 -8.47
CA GLU A 174 8.85 28.72 -8.03
C GLU A 174 9.84 27.68 -7.48
N ALA A 175 10.29 26.74 -8.31
CA ALA A 175 11.48 25.98 -7.98
C ALA A 175 12.70 26.91 -8.00
N LYS A 176 13.01 27.52 -6.86
CA LYS A 176 14.07 28.52 -6.74
C LYS A 176 15.48 27.95 -6.80
N ASP A 177 15.67 26.64 -6.66
CA ASP A 177 16.99 26.02 -6.67
C ASP A 177 16.95 24.55 -7.12
N PRO A 178 17.57 24.21 -8.28
CA PRO A 178 17.75 22.81 -8.70
C PRO A 178 18.59 21.98 -7.71
N ALA A 179 19.35 22.62 -6.80
CA ALA A 179 20.16 21.93 -5.79
C ALA A 179 19.32 21.35 -4.63
N SER A 180 18.06 21.74 -4.49
CA SER A 180 17.15 21.21 -3.46
C SER A 180 16.63 19.77 -3.75
N PHE A 181 16.98 19.19 -4.89
CA PHE A 181 16.59 17.83 -5.31
C PHE A 181 17.71 16.78 -5.13
N ARG A 182 18.73 17.08 -4.31
CA ARG A 182 19.81 16.12 -4.00
C ARG A 182 19.58 15.42 -2.69
#